data_71b199809161221fe4196cd31c318e22
#
_entry.id   71b199809161221fe4196cd31c318e22
#
_cell.length_a   1.000
_cell.length_b   1.000
_cell.length_c   1.000
_cell.angle_alpha   90.00
_cell.angle_beta   90.00
_cell.angle_gamma   90.00
#
_symmetry.space_group_name_H-M   'P 1'
#
loop_
_entity.id
_entity.type
_entity.pdbx_description
1 polymer ?
#
loop_
_entity_poly.entity_id
_entity_poly.type
_entity_poly.pdbx_seq_one_letter_code
_entity_poly.pdbx_strand_id
1 'polypeptide(L)'
;QLKKEAEMAEPQGSNGIAISGDLTKSGNAMLLINPHTSFYFRGEVHVVSEEGLNAYGAVTWGQFFVYQGFNEKTGWMHTSTYTDVMDEFKETIVKNDGKLFYQYGEELRPVDSTTVTLKYKDGEAMKEKTFPMYRTHHGPITHQVDDQWTASAMMWEPVKALEQSYIRTKQDGYEGFRNMMDIRTNSSNNTVYADAEGNIAYFHGNFVPKRDTSFDYSEPVDGSNPQTDWKGLHTVDENILVLNPE
;
A
#
# COMPACT_ATOMS: atom_id res chain seq x y z
N GLN A 1 -2.28 -25.30 17.62
CA GLN A 1 -2.88 -24.97 16.32
C GLN A 1 -2.22 -23.72 15.73
N LEU A 2 -2.18 -22.58 16.45
CA LEU A 2 -1.50 -21.35 16.03
C LEU A 2 0.01 -21.53 15.71
N LYS A 3 0.70 -22.43 16.42
CA LYS A 3 2.10 -22.72 16.17
C LYS A 3 2.32 -23.53 14.87
N LYS A 4 1.35 -24.35 14.50
CA LYS A 4 1.35 -25.13 13.24
C LYS A 4 0.97 -24.26 12.04
N GLU A 5 0.13 -23.24 12.26
CA GLU A 5 -0.23 -22.24 11.25
C GLU A 5 0.93 -21.29 10.96
N ALA A 6 1.73 -20.92 11.98
CA ALA A 6 2.95 -20.14 11.82
C ALA A 6 4.07 -20.90 11.06
N GLU A 7 4.14 -22.23 11.20
CA GLU A 7 5.09 -23.08 10.46
C GLU A 7 4.72 -23.25 8.98
N MET A 8 3.47 -22.97 8.62
CA MET A 8 2.97 -22.95 7.24
C MET A 8 2.90 -21.52 6.67
N ALA A 9 3.46 -20.52 7.37
CA ALA A 9 3.52 -19.17 6.87
C ALA A 9 4.33 -19.14 5.55
N GLU A 10 3.73 -18.56 4.53
CA GLU A 10 4.37 -18.42 3.24
C GLU A 10 5.64 -17.57 3.36
N PRO A 11 6.67 -17.83 2.53
CA PRO A 11 7.85 -16.98 2.49
C PRO A 11 7.42 -15.54 2.24
N GLN A 12 7.77 -14.64 3.15
CA GLN A 12 7.52 -13.22 2.97
C GLN A 12 8.71 -12.57 2.29
N GLY A 13 8.43 -11.65 1.39
CA GLY A 13 9.44 -10.94 0.63
C GLY A 13 9.41 -11.29 -0.84
N SER A 14 10.39 -10.82 -1.57
CA SER A 14 10.57 -11.08 -3.00
C SER A 14 11.93 -10.54 -3.43
N ASN A 15 12.53 -11.09 -4.49
CA ASN A 15 13.82 -10.62 -4.99
C ASN A 15 13.65 -9.88 -6.31
N GLY A 16 14.21 -8.67 -6.41
CA GLY A 16 14.34 -7.91 -7.63
C GLY A 16 15.78 -7.51 -7.87
N ILE A 17 16.29 -7.74 -9.08
CA ILE A 17 17.63 -7.35 -9.47
C ILE A 17 17.56 -6.67 -10.83
N ALA A 18 18.01 -5.42 -10.89
CA ALA A 18 18.21 -4.70 -12.14
C ALA A 18 19.71 -4.60 -12.45
N ILE A 19 20.09 -4.90 -13.69
CA ILE A 19 21.46 -4.82 -14.17
C ILE A 19 21.48 -3.83 -15.34
N SER A 20 22.35 -2.81 -15.27
CA SER A 20 22.55 -1.84 -16.35
C SER A 20 22.99 -2.51 -17.65
N GLY A 21 22.57 -1.95 -18.78
CA GLY A 21 22.99 -2.36 -20.10
C GLY A 21 24.51 -2.39 -20.30
N ASP A 22 25.24 -1.50 -19.61
CA ASP A 22 26.69 -1.43 -19.68
C ASP A 22 27.39 -2.70 -19.16
N LEU A 23 26.71 -3.44 -18.29
CA LEU A 23 27.22 -4.69 -17.70
C LEU A 23 26.74 -5.95 -18.44
N THR A 24 25.95 -5.79 -19.52
CA THR A 24 25.39 -6.91 -20.27
C THR A 24 26.04 -7.05 -21.65
N LYS A 25 26.10 -8.27 -22.17
CA LYS A 25 26.64 -8.51 -23.53
C LYS A 25 25.75 -7.92 -24.64
N SER A 26 24.47 -7.77 -24.39
CA SER A 26 23.48 -7.23 -25.34
C SER A 26 23.44 -5.72 -25.39
N GLY A 27 23.98 -5.05 -24.38
CA GLY A 27 23.79 -3.62 -24.16
C GLY A 27 22.41 -3.24 -23.62
N ASN A 28 21.53 -4.22 -23.36
CA ASN A 28 20.20 -3.98 -22.80
C ASN A 28 20.22 -4.16 -21.29
N ALA A 29 19.45 -3.35 -20.58
CA ALA A 29 19.20 -3.58 -19.16
C ALA A 29 18.46 -4.92 -18.94
N MET A 30 18.72 -5.56 -17.81
CA MET A 30 18.07 -6.81 -17.40
C MET A 30 17.35 -6.60 -16.07
N LEU A 31 16.16 -7.17 -15.94
CA LEU A 31 15.38 -7.15 -14.71
C LEU A 31 14.95 -8.56 -14.33
N LEU A 32 15.39 -9.02 -13.15
CA LEU A 32 14.86 -10.21 -12.51
C LEU A 32 13.63 -9.84 -11.66
N ILE A 33 12.54 -10.55 -11.88
CA ILE A 33 11.29 -10.44 -11.13
C ILE A 33 11.02 -11.79 -10.48
N ASN A 34 11.24 -11.87 -9.16
CA ASN A 34 11.10 -13.11 -8.41
C ASN A 34 10.19 -12.92 -7.18
N PRO A 35 8.85 -12.90 -7.36
CA PRO A 35 7.92 -12.80 -6.26
C PRO A 35 7.85 -14.08 -5.44
N HIS A 36 7.91 -13.96 -4.11
CA HIS A 36 7.64 -15.05 -3.18
C HIS A 36 6.21 -14.90 -2.68
N THR A 37 5.29 -15.56 -3.32
CA THR A 37 3.86 -15.49 -3.01
C THR A 37 3.22 -16.86 -3.08
N SER A 38 2.05 -16.99 -2.47
CA SER A 38 1.23 -18.19 -2.56
C SER A 38 0.98 -18.60 -4.00
N PHE A 39 1.06 -19.90 -4.25
CA PHE A 39 0.76 -20.49 -5.55
C PHE A 39 -0.66 -20.14 -6.05
N TYR A 40 -1.60 -20.00 -5.13
CA TYR A 40 -3.01 -19.73 -5.45
C TYR A 40 -3.36 -18.24 -5.54
N PHE A 41 -2.41 -17.35 -5.29
CA PHE A 41 -2.69 -15.93 -5.14
C PHE A 41 -2.49 -15.14 -6.44
N ARG A 42 -1.60 -15.59 -7.31
CA ARG A 42 -1.22 -14.91 -8.56
C ARG A 42 -1.24 -15.84 -9.75
N GLY A 43 -1.53 -15.26 -10.92
CA GLY A 43 -1.36 -15.86 -12.22
C GLY A 43 -0.44 -14.99 -13.08
N GLU A 44 0.00 -15.50 -14.21
CA GLU A 44 0.68 -14.73 -15.25
C GLU A 44 -0.27 -14.47 -16.41
N VAL A 45 -0.18 -13.26 -16.96
CA VAL A 45 -0.98 -12.85 -18.11
C VAL A 45 -0.16 -12.02 -19.10
N HIS A 46 -0.51 -12.10 -20.35
CA HIS A 46 -0.11 -11.12 -21.38
C HIS A 46 -1.38 -10.39 -21.84
N VAL A 47 -1.42 -9.10 -21.62
CA VAL A 47 -2.59 -8.26 -21.95
C VAL A 47 -2.21 -7.27 -23.02
N VAL A 48 -2.98 -7.27 -24.11
CA VAL A 48 -2.78 -6.37 -25.25
C VAL A 48 -4.08 -5.65 -25.55
N SER A 49 -4.01 -4.35 -25.81
CA SER A 49 -5.13 -3.53 -26.25
C SER A 49 -4.66 -2.49 -27.26
N GLU A 50 -5.49 -2.19 -28.23
CA GLU A 50 -5.23 -1.13 -29.23
C GLU A 50 -5.16 0.28 -28.59
N GLU A 51 -5.60 0.41 -27.32
CA GLU A 51 -5.50 1.63 -26.52
C GLU A 51 -4.11 1.80 -25.84
N GLY A 52 -3.06 1.16 -26.40
CA GLY A 52 -1.68 1.34 -25.96
C GLY A 52 -1.28 0.52 -24.73
N LEU A 53 -1.99 -0.56 -24.43
CA LEU A 53 -1.57 -1.52 -23.42
C LEU A 53 -0.95 -2.74 -24.09
N ASN A 54 0.29 -3.04 -23.73
CA ASN A 54 0.97 -4.29 -24.09
C ASN A 54 1.89 -4.67 -22.92
N ALA A 55 1.36 -5.43 -21.96
CA ALA A 55 2.07 -5.75 -20.74
C ALA A 55 1.98 -7.24 -20.42
N TYR A 56 3.10 -7.81 -19.97
CA TYR A 56 3.21 -9.18 -19.48
C TYR A 56 3.68 -9.19 -18.03
N GLY A 57 3.15 -10.09 -17.24
CA GLY A 57 3.61 -10.31 -15.87
C GLY A 57 2.57 -10.91 -14.96
N ALA A 58 2.85 -10.80 -13.65
CA ALA A 58 2.01 -11.36 -12.62
C ALA A 58 0.82 -10.44 -12.28
N VAL A 59 -0.34 -11.06 -12.14
CA VAL A 59 -1.56 -10.42 -11.65
C VAL A 59 -2.01 -11.08 -10.35
N THR A 60 -2.55 -10.28 -9.43
CA THR A 60 -3.28 -10.79 -8.28
C THR A 60 -4.71 -11.09 -8.71
N TRP A 61 -5.27 -12.17 -8.26
CA TRP A 61 -6.66 -12.52 -8.59
C TRP A 61 -7.63 -11.38 -8.24
N GLY A 62 -8.46 -11.04 -9.22
CA GLY A 62 -9.42 -9.93 -9.13
C GLY A 62 -8.88 -8.57 -9.53
N GLN A 63 -7.58 -8.43 -9.81
CA GLN A 63 -7.00 -7.20 -10.35
C GLN A 63 -7.06 -7.20 -11.89
N PHE A 64 -7.24 -6.00 -12.48
CA PHE A 64 -7.34 -5.80 -13.93
C PHE A 64 -6.06 -5.25 -14.56
N PHE A 65 -4.94 -5.24 -13.83
CA PHE A 65 -3.64 -4.72 -14.27
C PHE A 65 -2.52 -5.70 -13.92
N VAL A 66 -1.43 -5.64 -14.66
CA VAL A 66 -0.19 -6.37 -14.35
C VAL A 66 0.45 -5.72 -13.13
N TYR A 67 0.48 -6.46 -12.01
CA TYR A 67 0.99 -5.96 -10.74
C TYR A 67 2.50 -5.77 -10.76
N GLN A 68 3.24 -6.75 -11.28
CA GLN A 68 4.68 -6.65 -11.54
C GLN A 68 5.00 -7.43 -12.83
N GLY A 69 5.83 -6.84 -13.65
CA GLY A 69 6.08 -7.34 -14.98
C GLY A 69 6.79 -6.31 -15.85
N PHE A 70 6.49 -6.32 -17.12
CA PHE A 70 7.08 -5.41 -18.08
C PHE A 70 6.14 -5.14 -19.26
N ASN A 71 6.37 -4.02 -19.91
CA ASN A 71 5.86 -3.70 -21.24
C ASN A 71 7.03 -3.60 -22.24
N GLU A 72 6.81 -3.03 -23.41
CA GLU A 72 7.85 -2.91 -24.44
C GLU A 72 9.03 -1.99 -24.04
N LYS A 73 8.83 -1.11 -23.08
CA LYS A 73 9.76 -0.04 -22.70
C LYS A 73 10.25 -0.11 -21.26
N THR A 74 9.41 -0.54 -20.34
CA THR A 74 9.70 -0.50 -18.90
C THR A 74 9.41 -1.83 -18.23
N GLY A 75 10.20 -2.17 -17.22
CA GLY A 75 9.95 -3.30 -16.32
C GLY A 75 9.93 -2.84 -14.88
N TRP A 76 9.08 -3.46 -14.06
CA TRP A 76 8.93 -3.15 -12.65
C TRP A 76 8.70 -4.40 -11.82
N MET A 77 9.35 -4.44 -10.68
CA MET A 77 9.26 -5.51 -9.72
C MET A 77 9.03 -4.93 -8.32
N HIS A 78 8.16 -5.56 -7.56
CA HIS A 78 7.88 -5.15 -6.19
C HIS A 78 8.42 -6.17 -5.20
N THR A 79 9.10 -5.67 -4.16
CA THR A 79 9.47 -6.45 -2.98
C THR A 79 8.92 -5.78 -1.73
N SER A 80 8.68 -6.56 -0.69
CA SER A 80 8.14 -6.04 0.57
C SER A 80 9.05 -4.95 1.15
N THR A 81 8.44 -3.92 1.70
CA THR A 81 9.15 -2.91 2.50
C THR A 81 8.78 -3.05 3.97
N TYR A 82 9.73 -2.68 4.84
CA TYR A 82 9.50 -2.50 6.27
C TYR A 82 9.39 -1.03 6.65
N THR A 83 9.16 -0.16 5.67
CA THR A 83 8.89 1.25 5.94
C THR A 83 7.65 1.35 6.80
N ASP A 84 7.75 2.09 7.88
CA ASP A 84 6.64 2.38 8.77
C ASP A 84 5.69 3.37 8.10
N VAL A 85 4.51 2.88 7.72
CA VAL A 85 3.51 3.59 6.91
C VAL A 85 2.12 3.62 7.56
N MET A 86 2.04 3.17 8.81
CA MET A 86 0.79 3.11 9.57
C MET A 86 1.03 3.64 10.97
N ASP A 87 0.04 4.37 11.48
CA ASP A 87 0.05 4.83 12.86
C ASP A 87 -1.28 4.56 13.56
N GLU A 88 -1.22 4.42 14.84
CA GLU A 88 -2.40 4.28 15.70
C GLU A 88 -2.63 5.53 16.54
N PHE A 89 -3.90 5.93 16.62
CA PHE A 89 -4.35 7.12 17.35
C PHE A 89 -5.34 6.73 18.43
N LYS A 90 -5.03 7.06 19.67
CA LYS A 90 -5.94 6.91 20.81
C LYS A 90 -6.97 8.03 20.76
N GLU A 91 -8.22 7.66 20.49
CA GLU A 91 -9.32 8.60 20.36
C GLU A 91 -10.02 8.83 21.70
N THR A 92 -10.23 10.08 22.07
CA THR A 92 -11.03 10.46 23.22
C THR A 92 -12.49 10.58 22.80
N ILE A 93 -13.29 9.53 23.07
CA ILE A 93 -14.70 9.46 22.65
C ILE A 93 -15.61 10.12 23.68
N VAL A 94 -16.53 10.95 23.19
CA VAL A 94 -17.55 11.64 23.98
C VAL A 94 -18.94 11.23 23.47
N LYS A 95 -19.80 10.77 24.38
CA LYS A 95 -21.20 10.47 24.09
C LYS A 95 -22.06 11.67 24.46
N ASN A 96 -22.82 12.19 23.49
CA ASN A 96 -23.73 13.29 23.70
C ASN A 96 -25.05 13.02 22.97
N ASP A 97 -26.18 13.02 23.67
CA ASP A 97 -27.53 12.78 23.13
C ASP A 97 -27.63 11.53 22.25
N GLY A 98 -26.97 10.44 22.66
CA GLY A 98 -26.99 9.18 21.93
C GLY A 98 -26.09 9.14 20.68
N LYS A 99 -25.38 10.22 20.37
CA LYS A 99 -24.40 10.33 19.29
C LYS A 99 -22.97 10.21 19.82
N LEU A 100 -22.09 9.72 18.98
CA LEU A 100 -20.67 9.61 19.28
C LEU A 100 -19.90 10.76 18.65
N PHE A 101 -19.04 11.36 19.43
CA PHE A 101 -18.09 12.39 19.03
C PHE A 101 -16.70 11.98 19.51
N TYR A 102 -15.68 12.57 18.94
CA TYR A 102 -14.31 12.47 19.43
C TYR A 102 -13.72 13.87 19.62
N GLN A 103 -12.87 14.01 20.62
CA GLN A 103 -12.16 15.24 20.92
C GLN A 103 -11.05 15.46 19.92
N TYR A 104 -10.90 16.68 19.38
CA TYR A 104 -9.80 17.09 18.53
C TYR A 104 -9.42 18.55 18.83
N GLY A 105 -8.31 18.76 19.51
CA GLY A 105 -7.99 20.07 20.08
C GLY A 105 -9.11 20.54 21.02
N GLU A 106 -9.67 21.69 20.74
CA GLU A 106 -10.81 22.26 21.49
C GLU A 106 -12.18 21.87 20.90
N GLU A 107 -12.21 21.11 19.78
CA GLU A 107 -13.43 20.76 19.06
C GLU A 107 -13.94 19.35 19.41
N LEU A 108 -15.25 19.18 19.35
CA LEU A 108 -15.89 17.87 19.29
C LEU A 108 -16.31 17.59 17.84
N ARG A 109 -15.72 16.56 17.24
CA ARG A 109 -16.03 16.12 15.87
C ARG A 109 -16.91 14.87 15.90
N PRO A 110 -17.90 14.74 15.00
CA PRO A 110 -18.73 13.54 14.97
C PRO A 110 -17.91 12.31 14.54
N VAL A 111 -18.18 11.18 15.18
CA VAL A 111 -17.68 9.88 14.74
C VAL A 111 -18.54 9.41 13.56
N ASP A 112 -17.93 9.14 12.42
CA ASP A 112 -18.63 8.50 11.31
C ASP A 112 -18.98 7.06 11.69
N SER A 113 -20.23 6.66 11.41
CA SER A 113 -20.66 5.29 11.65
C SER A 113 -21.37 4.72 10.44
N THR A 114 -21.06 3.48 10.12
CA THR A 114 -21.75 2.71 9.11
C THR A 114 -22.04 1.31 9.64
N THR A 115 -22.92 0.59 8.98
CA THR A 115 -23.30 -0.75 9.38
C THR A 115 -22.92 -1.74 8.29
N VAL A 116 -22.21 -2.80 8.67
CA VAL A 116 -21.84 -3.90 7.78
C VAL A 116 -22.58 -5.16 8.20
N THR A 117 -23.30 -5.75 7.25
CA THR A 117 -23.98 -7.04 7.45
C THR A 117 -23.22 -8.12 6.72
N LEU A 118 -22.73 -9.11 7.47
CA LEU A 118 -22.03 -10.26 6.93
C LEU A 118 -22.98 -11.46 6.90
N LYS A 119 -23.07 -12.09 5.74
CA LYS A 119 -23.78 -13.34 5.56
C LYS A 119 -22.79 -14.50 5.70
N TYR A 120 -23.14 -15.49 6.49
CA TYR A 120 -22.30 -16.67 6.70
C TYR A 120 -23.12 -17.95 6.76
N LYS A 121 -22.48 -19.06 6.40
CA LYS A 121 -23.11 -20.39 6.47
C LYS A 121 -22.89 -20.97 7.86
N ASP A 122 -24.01 -21.41 8.49
CA ASP A 122 -24.00 -22.13 9.76
C ASP A 122 -24.75 -23.45 9.59
N GLY A 123 -23.99 -24.52 9.40
CA GLY A 123 -24.54 -25.81 8.94
C GLY A 123 -25.11 -25.68 7.52
N GLU A 124 -26.39 -26.00 7.34
CA GLU A 124 -27.08 -25.84 6.05
C GLU A 124 -27.82 -24.50 5.92
N ALA A 125 -27.89 -23.70 6.99
CA ALA A 125 -28.59 -22.40 7.00
C ALA A 125 -27.65 -21.25 6.71
N MET A 126 -28.19 -20.25 5.99
CA MET A 126 -27.55 -18.95 5.89
C MET A 126 -27.98 -18.04 7.05
N LYS A 127 -27.02 -17.48 7.75
CA LYS A 127 -27.23 -16.51 8.83
C LYS A 127 -26.62 -15.16 8.47
N GLU A 128 -27.05 -14.12 9.18
CA GLU A 128 -26.52 -12.78 9.05
C GLU A 128 -26.05 -12.26 10.42
N LYS A 129 -24.97 -11.53 10.42
CA LYS A 129 -24.49 -10.80 11.59
C LYS A 129 -24.14 -9.37 11.18
N THR A 130 -24.70 -8.42 11.90
CA THR A 130 -24.57 -6.98 11.64
C THR A 130 -23.65 -6.35 12.67
N PHE A 131 -22.72 -5.53 12.20
CA PHE A 131 -21.74 -4.82 13.03
C PHE A 131 -21.80 -3.33 12.73
N PRO A 132 -21.77 -2.45 13.74
CA PRO A 132 -21.42 -1.08 13.54
C PRO A 132 -19.91 -0.98 13.26
N MET A 133 -19.55 -0.13 12.31
CA MET A 133 -18.17 0.28 12.05
C MET A 133 -18.06 1.76 12.27
N TYR A 134 -17.00 2.17 12.94
CA TYR A 134 -16.75 3.56 13.32
C TYR A 134 -15.49 4.08 12.65
N ARG A 135 -15.45 5.37 12.39
CA ARG A 135 -14.31 6.05 11.79
C ARG A 135 -14.17 7.46 12.34
N THR A 136 -12.93 7.88 12.55
CA THR A 136 -12.54 9.27 12.76
C THR A 136 -11.80 9.80 11.54
N HIS A 137 -11.30 11.02 11.56
CA HIS A 137 -10.47 11.55 10.49
C HIS A 137 -9.12 10.84 10.36
N HIS A 138 -8.61 10.25 11.46
CA HIS A 138 -7.39 9.44 11.42
C HIS A 138 -7.58 8.12 10.65
N GLY A 139 -8.77 7.53 10.72
CA GLY A 139 -9.05 6.27 10.04
C GLY A 139 -10.15 5.44 10.70
N PRO A 140 -10.30 4.17 10.29
CA PRO A 140 -11.23 3.26 10.92
C PRO A 140 -10.80 2.97 12.37
N ILE A 141 -11.78 2.79 13.25
CA ILE A 141 -11.56 2.26 14.59
C ILE A 141 -11.29 0.76 14.48
N THR A 142 -10.05 0.39 14.70
CA THR A 142 -9.58 -1.00 14.55
C THR A 142 -9.50 -1.74 15.87
N HIS A 143 -9.40 -1.01 16.96
CA HIS A 143 -9.30 -1.59 18.29
C HIS A 143 -10.16 -0.82 19.29
N GLN A 144 -10.87 -1.55 20.15
CA GLN A 144 -11.69 -0.99 21.21
C GLN A 144 -11.57 -1.91 22.42
N VAL A 145 -10.97 -1.39 23.48
CA VAL A 145 -10.89 -2.05 24.79
C VAL A 145 -11.43 -1.08 25.82
N ASP A 146 -12.46 -1.49 26.52
CA ASP A 146 -13.19 -0.66 27.48
C ASP A 146 -13.62 0.67 26.83
N ASP A 147 -13.24 1.80 27.41
CA ASP A 147 -13.54 3.13 26.88
C ASP A 147 -12.42 3.68 25.95
N GLN A 148 -11.36 2.91 25.70
CA GLN A 148 -10.28 3.31 24.83
C GLN A 148 -10.52 2.84 23.39
N TRP A 149 -10.61 3.78 22.48
CA TRP A 149 -10.78 3.55 21.05
C TRP A 149 -9.50 3.92 20.31
N THR A 150 -9.10 3.07 19.39
CA THR A 150 -7.90 3.29 18.58
C THR A 150 -8.27 3.31 17.11
N ALA A 151 -7.97 4.43 16.45
CA ALA A 151 -8.06 4.56 15.00
C ALA A 151 -6.72 4.20 14.37
N SER A 152 -6.73 3.55 13.20
CA SER A 152 -5.53 3.25 12.44
C SER A 152 -5.47 4.11 11.19
N ALA A 153 -4.46 4.95 11.10
CA ALA A 153 -4.13 5.70 9.90
C ALA A 153 -3.25 4.87 8.97
N MET A 154 -3.67 4.77 7.71
CA MET A 154 -2.97 4.02 6.68
C MET A 154 -3.30 4.60 5.30
N MET A 155 -2.69 4.09 4.24
CA MET A 155 -3.08 4.43 2.88
C MET A 155 -4.55 4.07 2.64
N TRP A 156 -5.38 5.10 2.41
CA TRP A 156 -6.83 4.96 2.29
C TRP A 156 -7.37 5.62 1.01
N GLU A 157 -6.61 5.48 -0.08
CA GLU A 157 -6.94 6.05 -1.39
C GLU A 157 -7.03 4.93 -2.44
N PRO A 158 -8.02 4.00 -2.31
CA PRO A 158 -8.04 2.79 -3.15
C PRO A 158 -8.19 3.10 -4.64
N VAL A 159 -8.92 4.15 -5.02
CA VAL A 159 -9.07 4.55 -6.43
C VAL A 159 -7.73 5.03 -6.99
N LYS A 160 -7.01 5.88 -6.27
CA LYS A 160 -5.67 6.33 -6.68
C LYS A 160 -4.66 5.17 -6.72
N ALA A 161 -4.80 4.19 -5.82
CA ALA A 161 -3.95 2.99 -5.84
C ALA A 161 -4.18 2.14 -7.11
N LEU A 162 -5.43 1.99 -7.53
CA LEU A 162 -5.77 1.34 -8.80
C LEU A 162 -5.26 2.16 -9.99
N GLU A 163 -5.43 3.48 -9.97
CA GLU A 163 -4.92 4.40 -10.98
C GLU A 163 -3.40 4.29 -11.12
N GLN A 164 -2.65 4.42 -10.03
CA GLN A 164 -1.19 4.28 -10.02
C GLN A 164 -0.75 2.94 -10.61
N SER A 165 -1.41 1.87 -10.21
CA SER A 165 -1.08 0.51 -10.67
C SER A 165 -1.39 0.29 -12.14
N TYR A 166 -2.49 0.87 -12.64
CA TYR A 166 -2.85 0.78 -14.07
C TYR A 166 -1.94 1.65 -14.95
N ILE A 167 -1.72 2.91 -14.57
CA ILE A 167 -0.85 3.84 -15.31
C ILE A 167 0.57 3.30 -15.40
N ARG A 168 1.05 2.60 -14.38
CA ARG A 168 2.36 1.94 -14.37
C ARG A 168 2.55 1.04 -15.59
N THR A 169 1.54 0.29 -15.97
CA THR A 169 1.60 -0.66 -17.10
C THR A 169 1.77 -0.01 -18.47
N LYS A 170 1.57 1.30 -18.55
CA LYS A 170 1.64 2.09 -19.79
C LYS A 170 2.81 3.08 -19.83
N GLN A 171 3.70 3.07 -18.82
CA GLN A 171 4.86 3.96 -18.84
C GLN A 171 5.83 3.53 -19.95
N ASP A 172 6.47 4.52 -20.57
CA ASP A 172 7.36 4.35 -21.72
C ASP A 172 8.83 4.72 -21.41
N GLY A 173 9.14 5.12 -20.19
CA GLY A 173 10.48 5.45 -19.71
C GLY A 173 10.51 5.92 -18.29
N TYR A 174 11.72 6.24 -17.80
CA TYR A 174 11.99 6.59 -16.41
C TYR A 174 11.19 7.81 -15.93
N GLU A 175 11.18 8.90 -16.70
CA GLU A 175 10.51 10.15 -16.28
C GLU A 175 9.01 9.96 -16.06
N GLY A 176 8.34 9.29 -16.97
CA GLY A 176 6.92 8.95 -16.82
C GLY A 176 6.67 8.05 -15.62
N PHE A 177 7.53 7.05 -15.43
CA PHE A 177 7.43 6.12 -14.30
C PHE A 177 7.65 6.85 -12.96
N ARG A 178 8.69 7.68 -12.86
CA ARG A 178 8.97 8.48 -11.66
C ARG A 178 7.80 9.43 -11.35
N ASN A 179 7.24 10.11 -12.35
CA ASN A 179 6.10 11.02 -12.16
C ASN A 179 4.84 10.28 -11.69
N MET A 180 4.59 9.06 -12.22
CA MET A 180 3.50 8.21 -11.75
C MET A 180 3.68 7.81 -10.27
N MET A 181 4.91 7.64 -9.79
CA MET A 181 5.17 7.34 -8.37
C MET A 181 4.71 8.48 -7.44
N ASP A 182 4.60 9.73 -7.90
CA ASP A 182 4.08 10.85 -7.11
C ASP A 182 2.56 10.76 -6.79
N ILE A 183 1.85 9.78 -7.32
CA ILE A 183 0.50 9.41 -6.84
C ILE A 183 0.54 8.91 -5.39
N ARG A 184 1.66 8.30 -4.97
CA ARG A 184 2.02 7.96 -3.58
C ARG A 184 1.01 7.06 -2.87
N THR A 185 0.66 5.96 -3.50
CA THR A 185 -0.25 4.96 -2.90
C THR A 185 0.40 3.60 -2.65
N ASN A 186 1.69 3.45 -2.97
CA ASN A 186 2.42 2.21 -2.73
C ASN A 186 2.97 2.18 -1.30
N SER A 187 2.21 1.62 -0.39
CA SER A 187 2.48 1.60 1.05
C SER A 187 3.23 0.34 1.53
N SER A 188 3.33 -0.70 0.70
CA SER A 188 3.81 -2.00 1.18
C SER A 188 5.02 -2.53 0.42
N ASN A 189 5.48 -1.82 -0.61
CA ASN A 189 6.50 -2.34 -1.50
C ASN A 189 7.58 -1.31 -1.84
N ASN A 190 8.80 -1.81 -1.99
CA ASN A 190 9.84 -1.17 -2.77
C ASN A 190 9.64 -1.54 -4.24
N THR A 191 10.15 -0.73 -5.15
CA THR A 191 10.09 -1.00 -6.59
C THR A 191 11.49 -1.01 -7.18
N VAL A 192 11.84 -2.11 -7.86
CA VAL A 192 13.03 -2.21 -8.72
C VAL A 192 12.56 -2.02 -10.16
N TYR A 193 13.25 -1.16 -10.88
CA TYR A 193 12.89 -0.70 -12.22
C TYR A 193 14.05 -0.89 -13.20
N ALA A 194 13.72 -1.16 -14.45
CA ALA A 194 14.63 -1.06 -15.58
C ALA A 194 13.86 -0.63 -16.82
N ASP A 195 14.54 0.03 -17.79
CA ASP A 195 13.92 0.44 -19.05
C ASP A 195 14.78 0.14 -20.28
N ALA A 196 14.16 0.34 -21.44
CA ALA A 196 14.78 0.12 -22.75
C ALA A 196 15.88 1.16 -23.09
N GLU A 197 15.95 2.27 -22.36
CA GLU A 197 17.01 3.29 -22.50
C GLU A 197 18.24 2.94 -21.68
N GLY A 198 18.19 1.87 -20.89
CA GLY A 198 19.29 1.39 -20.04
C GLY A 198 19.24 1.89 -18.61
N ASN A 199 18.24 2.67 -18.23
CA ASN A 199 18.10 3.11 -16.86
C ASN A 199 17.71 1.97 -15.94
N ILE A 200 18.30 1.94 -14.77
CA ILE A 200 17.90 1.10 -13.65
C ILE A 200 17.64 1.97 -12.42
N ALA A 201 16.59 1.64 -11.64
CA ALA A 201 16.28 2.43 -10.46
C ALA A 201 15.71 1.58 -9.31
N TYR A 202 15.85 2.11 -8.10
CA TYR A 202 15.21 1.61 -6.89
C TYR A 202 14.41 2.72 -6.25
N PHE A 203 13.12 2.46 -5.99
CA PHE A 203 12.23 3.33 -5.26
C PHE A 203 11.84 2.67 -3.94
N HIS A 204 12.17 3.32 -2.82
CA HIS A 204 11.88 2.82 -1.48
C HIS A 204 10.49 3.26 -1.03
N GLY A 205 9.48 2.46 -1.34
CA GLY A 205 8.10 2.82 -1.05
C GLY A 205 7.70 4.16 -1.70
N ASN A 206 6.48 4.59 -1.51
CA ASN A 206 6.12 5.96 -1.89
C ASN A 206 4.95 6.55 -1.10
N PHE A 207 4.33 5.75 -0.23
CA PHE A 207 3.41 6.24 0.77
C PHE A 207 4.15 6.30 2.10
N VAL A 208 4.79 7.41 2.40
CA VAL A 208 5.55 7.62 3.64
C VAL A 208 5.02 8.87 4.34
N PRO A 209 4.37 8.73 5.51
CA PRO A 209 3.81 9.86 6.24
C PRO A 209 4.88 10.82 6.76
N LYS A 210 4.60 12.12 6.71
CA LYS A 210 5.38 13.15 7.38
C LYS A 210 4.90 13.29 8.81
N ARG A 211 5.67 12.76 9.75
CA ARG A 211 5.39 12.79 11.19
C ARG A 211 6.12 13.93 11.89
N ASP A 212 5.56 14.41 12.99
CA ASP A 212 6.29 15.28 13.91
C ASP A 212 7.20 14.42 14.79
N THR A 213 8.51 14.55 14.61
CA THR A 213 9.51 13.72 15.30
C THR A 213 9.62 13.99 16.81
N SER A 214 8.85 14.93 17.36
CA SER A 214 8.74 15.13 18.81
C SER A 214 7.85 14.09 19.49
N PHE A 215 7.06 13.33 18.71
CA PHE A 215 6.20 12.25 19.22
C PHE A 215 6.78 10.87 18.83
N ASP A 216 6.49 9.90 19.68
CA ASP A 216 6.87 8.49 19.43
C ASP A 216 5.69 7.73 18.79
N TYR A 217 5.78 7.49 17.50
CA TYR A 217 4.78 6.76 16.71
C TYR A 217 4.99 5.24 16.71
N SER A 218 5.98 4.71 17.44
CA SER A 218 6.09 3.26 17.66
C SER A 218 4.99 2.72 18.59
N GLU A 219 4.29 3.62 19.29
CA GLU A 219 3.13 3.37 20.14
C GLU A 219 1.97 4.26 19.70
N PRO A 220 0.70 3.88 20.01
CA PRO A 220 -0.44 4.71 19.67
C PRO A 220 -0.35 6.12 20.29
N VAL A 221 -0.39 7.16 19.46
CA VAL A 221 -0.31 8.56 19.86
C VAL A 221 -1.68 9.12 20.29
N ASP A 222 -1.69 10.29 20.94
CA ASP A 222 -2.91 10.97 21.38
C ASP A 222 -3.66 11.60 20.18
N GLY A 223 -4.75 10.98 19.72
CA GLY A 223 -5.59 11.45 18.63
C GLY A 223 -6.38 12.73 18.94
N SER A 224 -6.45 13.15 20.20
CA SER A 224 -7.07 14.44 20.56
C SER A 224 -6.13 15.63 20.34
N ASN A 225 -4.83 15.39 20.15
CA ASN A 225 -3.82 16.41 19.94
C ASN A 225 -3.58 16.64 18.43
N PRO A 226 -3.95 17.79 17.84
CA PRO A 226 -3.74 18.06 16.42
C PRO A 226 -2.28 18.07 15.98
N GLN A 227 -1.32 18.13 16.90
CA GLN A 227 0.11 18.10 16.55
C GLN A 227 0.59 16.69 16.19
N THR A 228 -0.16 15.65 16.57
CA THR A 228 0.15 14.26 16.20
C THR A 228 -0.29 13.89 14.79
N ASP A 229 -1.08 14.74 14.13
CA ASP A 229 -1.52 14.47 12.76
C ASP A 229 -0.34 14.40 11.78
N TRP A 230 -0.49 13.56 10.78
CA TRP A 230 0.43 13.55 9.66
C TRP A 230 0.40 14.90 8.91
N LYS A 231 1.57 15.45 8.66
CA LYS A 231 1.75 16.69 7.88
C LYS A 231 1.80 16.43 6.36
N GLY A 232 1.08 15.41 5.90
CA GLY A 232 1.06 14.94 4.53
C GLY A 232 2.00 13.75 4.30
N LEU A 233 2.38 13.52 3.05
CA LEU A 233 3.30 12.46 2.63
C LEU A 233 4.59 13.05 2.09
N HIS A 234 5.69 12.34 2.28
CA HIS A 234 6.93 12.65 1.58
C HIS A 234 6.74 12.51 0.07
N THR A 235 7.37 13.39 -0.69
CA THR A 235 7.45 13.28 -2.15
C THR A 235 8.39 12.15 -2.56
N VAL A 236 8.36 11.73 -3.81
CA VAL A 236 9.28 10.71 -4.32
C VAL A 236 10.75 11.12 -4.12
N ASP A 237 11.06 12.39 -4.30
CA ASP A 237 12.43 12.92 -4.14
C ASP A 237 12.87 13.07 -2.68
N GLU A 238 11.94 13.14 -1.74
CA GLU A 238 12.23 13.13 -0.30
C GLU A 238 12.43 11.70 0.24
N ASN A 239 12.03 10.69 -0.52
CA ASN A 239 12.23 9.27 -0.19
C ASN A 239 13.57 8.78 -0.76
N ILE A 240 13.97 7.57 -0.36
CA ILE A 240 15.15 6.92 -0.93
C ILE A 240 14.84 6.52 -2.39
N LEU A 241 15.51 7.21 -3.30
CA LEU A 241 15.51 6.94 -4.73
C LEU A 241 16.95 6.76 -5.19
N VAL A 242 17.24 5.63 -5.81
CA VAL A 242 18.55 5.37 -6.41
C VAL A 242 18.34 5.19 -7.91
N LEU A 243 18.99 6.04 -8.71
CA LEU A 243 18.95 5.99 -10.18
C LEU A 243 20.37 5.74 -10.67
N ASN A 244 20.54 4.75 -11.54
CA ASN A 244 21.79 4.43 -12.25
C ASN A 244 23.01 4.42 -11.29
N PRO A 245 23.00 3.58 -10.22
CA PRO A 245 24.13 3.49 -9.31
C PRO A 245 25.37 2.99 -10.03
N GLU A 246 26.55 3.50 -9.61
CA GLU A 246 27.87 3.06 -10.10
C GLU A 246 28.20 1.62 -9.65
#